data_e7fb317d7cc8e6908831054b5131c987
#
_entry.id   e7fb317d7cc8e6908831054b5131c987
#
_cell.length_a   1.000
_cell.length_b   1.000
_cell.length_c   1.000
_cell.angle_alpha   90.00
_cell.angle_beta   90.00
_cell.angle_gamma   90.00
#
_symmetry.space_group_name_H-M   'P 1'
#
loop_
_entity.id
_entity.type
_entity.pdbx_description
1 polymer ?
#
loop_
_entity_poly.entity_id
_entity_poly.type
_entity_poly.pdbx_seq_one_letter_code
_entity_poly.pdbx_strand_id
1 'polypeptide(L)'
;NPHDTFLKWLKNPPASAKQVIDKWRKTPHYEGYESKIDARITALPKYRHIDQKFFDRHGVDPLAATLVVSPSTEQLHQGFEMIPRGEILEQPALLVNLPSILDPSMTNKSDHVFSLEALFTPFSFKNGWTSNAEPKRWLDKYAEIVEPGFIDSIADWRCVTPANYETDFFLPKGHATSFAGGPLAALLNSQPELTRYRTPIEGLFLTGAATFPGAGVWGASGKNAAITILAK
;
A
#
# COMPACT_ATOMS: atom_id res chain seq x y z
N ASN A 1 9.63 9.22 5.62
CA ASN A 1 8.42 10.01 5.88
C ASN A 1 8.75 11.26 6.69
N PRO A 2 7.92 12.35 6.64
CA PRO A 2 8.22 13.62 7.30
C PRO A 2 8.31 13.52 8.84
N HIS A 3 7.47 12.71 9.49
CA HIS A 3 7.52 12.54 10.95
C HIS A 3 8.89 12.04 11.41
N ASP A 4 9.39 10.95 10.86
CA ASP A 4 10.68 10.41 11.24
C ASP A 4 11.83 11.36 10.86
N THR A 5 11.74 12.01 9.71
CA THR A 5 12.74 12.99 9.28
C THR A 5 12.89 14.10 10.31
N PHE A 6 11.79 14.75 10.71
CA PHE A 6 11.86 15.92 11.57
C PHE A 6 11.89 15.60 13.06
N LEU A 7 11.32 14.46 13.49
CA LEU A 7 11.15 14.15 14.92
C LEU A 7 12.16 13.13 15.45
N LYS A 8 12.78 12.32 14.56
CA LYS A 8 13.63 11.20 14.98
C LYS A 8 15.04 11.28 14.41
N TRP A 9 15.18 11.53 13.09
CA TRP A 9 16.49 11.44 12.44
C TRP A 9 17.30 12.73 12.51
N LEU A 10 16.62 13.87 12.56
CA LEU A 10 17.29 15.16 12.63
C LEU A 10 17.91 15.38 14.01
N LYS A 11 19.24 15.31 14.08
CA LYS A 11 20.00 15.56 15.30
C LYS A 11 20.44 17.02 15.32
N ASN A 12 20.32 17.69 16.50
CA ASN A 12 20.70 19.10 16.69
C ASN A 12 20.15 20.03 15.59
N PRO A 13 18.83 20.12 15.44
CA PRO A 13 18.22 20.90 14.38
C PRO A 13 18.55 22.40 14.51
N PRO A 14 18.78 23.12 13.40
CA PRO A 14 18.99 24.56 13.42
C PRO A 14 17.70 25.28 13.84
N ALA A 15 17.83 26.53 14.30
CA ALA A 15 16.69 27.34 14.74
C ALA A 15 15.61 27.50 13.64
N SER A 16 16.02 27.53 12.37
CA SER A 16 15.11 27.57 11.20
C SER A 16 14.15 26.37 11.12
N ALA A 17 14.52 25.23 11.70
CA ALA A 17 13.71 24.01 11.70
C ALA A 17 12.57 24.03 12.72
N LYS A 18 12.58 24.97 13.69
CA LYS A 18 11.66 24.94 14.83
C LYS A 18 10.19 24.87 14.39
N GLN A 19 9.76 25.70 13.47
CA GLN A 19 8.36 25.76 13.04
C GLN A 19 7.92 24.45 12.35
N VAL A 20 8.75 23.86 11.48
CA VAL A 20 8.41 22.60 10.78
C VAL A 20 8.40 21.44 11.77
N ILE A 21 9.31 21.38 12.73
CA ILE A 21 9.32 20.37 13.80
C ILE A 21 8.05 20.48 14.67
N ASP A 22 7.70 21.68 15.13
CA ASP A 22 6.51 21.93 15.95
C ASP A 22 5.22 21.59 15.17
N LYS A 23 5.18 21.86 13.87
CA LYS A 23 4.09 21.45 12.97
C LYS A 23 3.96 19.91 12.92
N TRP A 24 5.04 19.20 12.61
CA TRP A 24 5.01 17.74 12.49
C TRP A 24 4.75 17.02 13.81
N ARG A 25 5.12 17.62 14.93
CA ARG A 25 4.75 17.12 16.27
C ARG A 25 3.24 17.15 16.53
N LYS A 26 2.53 18.13 15.93
CA LYS A 26 1.08 18.28 16.04
C LYS A 26 0.32 17.56 14.93
N THR A 27 0.98 17.16 13.85
CA THR A 27 0.37 16.44 12.74
C THR A 27 0.05 15.00 13.18
N PRO A 28 -1.18 14.51 13.01
CA PRO A 28 -1.52 13.13 13.35
C PRO A 28 -0.62 12.12 12.66
N HIS A 29 -0.24 11.08 13.37
CA HIS A 29 0.49 9.95 12.83
C HIS A 29 -0.47 8.76 12.74
N TYR A 30 -0.87 8.43 11.53
CA TYR A 30 -1.80 7.33 11.26
C TYR A 30 -1.06 6.00 11.30
N GLU A 31 -1.82 4.91 11.46
CA GLU A 31 -1.32 3.55 11.31
C GLU A 31 -1.68 2.97 9.94
N GLY A 32 -0.90 1.99 9.48
CA GLY A 32 -1.19 1.20 8.30
C GLY A 32 -2.33 0.22 8.56
N TYR A 33 -3.06 -0.09 7.50
CA TYR A 33 -4.19 -1.00 7.54
C TYR A 33 -4.27 -1.89 6.28
N GLU A 34 -3.13 -2.16 5.70
CA GLU A 34 -2.97 -2.98 4.50
C GLU A 34 -2.00 -4.12 4.78
N SER A 35 -2.35 -5.32 4.35
CA SER A 35 -1.47 -6.48 4.35
C SER A 35 -1.37 -7.06 2.95
N LYS A 36 -0.24 -7.66 2.62
CA LYS A 36 0.00 -8.21 1.30
C LYS A 36 0.48 -9.65 1.37
N ILE A 37 -0.13 -10.52 0.55
CA ILE A 37 0.36 -11.86 0.29
C ILE A 37 0.98 -11.89 -1.10
N ASP A 38 2.22 -12.37 -1.20
CA ASP A 38 2.84 -12.75 -2.46
C ASP A 38 3.02 -14.26 -2.44
N ALA A 39 2.60 -14.95 -3.51
CA ALA A 39 2.70 -16.39 -3.63
C ALA A 39 3.22 -16.83 -5.00
N ARG A 40 3.91 -17.95 -5.01
CA ARG A 40 4.23 -18.73 -6.21
C ARG A 40 3.17 -19.82 -6.35
N ILE A 41 2.46 -19.81 -7.47
CA ILE A 41 1.42 -20.79 -7.77
C ILE A 41 1.80 -21.61 -9.01
N THR A 42 1.47 -22.90 -9.01
CA THR A 42 1.78 -23.86 -10.08
C THR A 42 0.69 -23.98 -11.13
N ALA A 43 -0.50 -23.40 -10.87
CA ALA A 43 -1.61 -23.36 -11.82
C ALA A 43 -2.36 -22.03 -11.70
N LEU A 44 -2.84 -21.50 -12.81
CA LEU A 44 -3.64 -20.30 -12.85
C LEU A 44 -5.05 -20.56 -12.28
N PRO A 45 -5.59 -19.65 -11.46
CA PRO A 45 -6.95 -19.77 -10.98
C PRO A 45 -7.96 -19.58 -12.12
N LYS A 46 -9.13 -20.19 -11.99
CA LYS A 46 -10.26 -19.98 -12.89
C LYS A 46 -11.42 -19.38 -12.10
N TYR A 47 -11.87 -18.20 -12.50
CA TYR A 47 -12.98 -17.53 -11.84
C TYR A 47 -14.31 -18.25 -12.14
N ARG A 48 -15.14 -18.44 -11.09
CA ARG A 48 -16.44 -19.14 -11.23
C ARG A 48 -17.51 -18.27 -11.87
N HIS A 49 -17.46 -16.97 -11.63
CA HIS A 49 -18.55 -16.04 -11.99
C HIS A 49 -17.97 -14.78 -12.64
N ILE A 50 -17.58 -14.91 -13.93
CA ILE A 50 -17.16 -13.76 -14.74
C ILE A 50 -18.06 -13.64 -15.98
N ASP A 51 -18.26 -12.42 -16.44
CA ASP A 51 -18.86 -12.19 -17.74
C ASP A 51 -17.80 -12.36 -18.85
N GLN A 52 -17.58 -13.60 -19.27
CA GLN A 52 -16.60 -13.91 -20.32
C GLN A 52 -16.88 -13.11 -21.60
N LYS A 53 -18.16 -12.88 -21.96
CA LYS A 53 -18.54 -12.09 -23.14
C LYS A 53 -18.09 -10.63 -23.04
N PHE A 54 -18.07 -10.07 -21.81
CA PHE A 54 -17.52 -8.72 -21.58
C PHE A 54 -16.03 -8.71 -21.90
N PHE A 55 -15.26 -9.64 -21.34
CA PHE A 55 -13.81 -9.71 -21.53
C PHE A 55 -13.44 -9.99 -23.00
N ASP A 56 -14.12 -10.92 -23.66
CA ASP A 56 -13.92 -11.25 -25.09
C ASP A 56 -14.18 -10.02 -25.98
N ARG A 57 -15.26 -9.27 -25.69
CA ARG A 57 -15.61 -8.06 -26.45
C ARG A 57 -14.53 -6.97 -26.36
N HIS A 58 -13.87 -6.87 -25.24
CA HIS A 58 -12.86 -5.83 -24.99
C HIS A 58 -11.42 -6.33 -25.24
N GLY A 59 -11.24 -7.60 -25.61
CA GLY A 59 -9.93 -8.20 -25.86
C GLY A 59 -9.02 -8.19 -24.61
N VAL A 60 -9.61 -8.30 -23.42
CA VAL A 60 -8.89 -8.30 -22.13
C VAL A 60 -8.90 -9.70 -21.55
N ASP A 61 -7.73 -10.18 -21.13
CA ASP A 61 -7.64 -11.39 -20.32
C ASP A 61 -8.11 -11.06 -18.87
N PRO A 62 -9.14 -11.74 -18.35
CA PRO A 62 -9.60 -11.51 -16.97
C PRO A 62 -8.51 -11.75 -15.92
N LEU A 63 -7.52 -12.58 -16.20
CA LEU A 63 -6.38 -12.82 -15.31
C LEU A 63 -5.33 -11.69 -15.35
N ALA A 64 -5.32 -10.89 -16.42
CA ALA A 64 -4.45 -9.70 -16.52
C ALA A 64 -5.03 -8.48 -15.82
N ALA A 65 -6.31 -8.49 -15.46
CA ALA A 65 -6.98 -7.42 -14.76
C ALA A 65 -6.77 -7.53 -13.24
N THR A 66 -6.78 -6.39 -12.54
CA THR A 66 -6.90 -6.39 -11.08
C THR A 66 -8.31 -6.83 -10.70
N LEU A 67 -8.43 -7.93 -9.97
CA LEU A 67 -9.69 -8.35 -9.37
C LEU A 67 -9.88 -7.63 -8.04
N VAL A 68 -11.05 -7.04 -7.85
CA VAL A 68 -11.47 -6.46 -6.57
C VAL A 68 -12.59 -7.30 -5.97
N VAL A 69 -12.34 -7.90 -4.81
CA VAL A 69 -13.36 -8.55 -4.00
C VAL A 69 -13.77 -7.56 -2.93
N SER A 70 -14.95 -6.97 -3.08
CA SER A 70 -15.42 -5.93 -2.19
C SER A 70 -16.56 -6.46 -1.31
N PRO A 71 -16.50 -6.24 -0.01
CA PRO A 71 -17.68 -6.39 0.85
C PRO A 71 -18.75 -5.30 0.52
N SER A 72 -19.90 -5.34 1.16
CA SER A 72 -20.92 -4.31 0.98
C SER A 72 -20.42 -2.92 1.40
N THR A 73 -21.08 -1.86 0.92
CA THR A 73 -20.74 -0.48 1.33
C THR A 73 -20.81 -0.29 2.84
N GLU A 74 -21.80 -0.90 3.50
CA GLU A 74 -21.93 -0.92 4.96
C GLU A 74 -20.71 -1.55 5.64
N GLN A 75 -20.29 -2.71 5.15
CA GLN A 75 -19.10 -3.40 5.68
C GLN A 75 -17.82 -2.63 5.44
N LEU A 76 -17.70 -1.89 4.31
CA LEU A 76 -16.56 -0.99 4.08
C LEU A 76 -16.51 0.12 5.14
N HIS A 77 -17.67 0.74 5.47
CA HIS A 77 -17.73 1.72 6.57
C HIS A 77 -17.34 1.11 7.90
N GLN A 78 -17.85 -0.08 8.23
CA GLN A 78 -17.46 -0.82 9.43
C GLN A 78 -15.95 -1.08 9.46
N GLY A 79 -15.33 -1.43 8.32
CA GLY A 79 -13.90 -1.66 8.22
C GLY A 79 -13.08 -0.46 8.71
N PHE A 80 -13.44 0.75 8.28
CA PHE A 80 -12.79 1.97 8.77
C PHE A 80 -12.98 2.20 10.27
N GLU A 81 -14.16 1.90 10.81
CA GLU A 81 -14.43 2.01 12.25
C GLU A 81 -13.71 0.95 13.08
N MET A 82 -13.39 -0.20 12.48
CA MET A 82 -12.69 -1.31 13.13
C MET A 82 -11.18 -1.06 13.27
N ILE A 83 -10.56 -0.29 12.34
CA ILE A 83 -9.14 0.03 12.38
C ILE A 83 -8.70 0.55 13.76
N PRO A 84 -9.26 1.64 14.31
CA PRO A 84 -8.83 2.16 15.61
C PRO A 84 -9.15 1.22 16.79
N ARG A 85 -9.99 0.21 16.58
CA ARG A 85 -10.27 -0.83 17.57
C ARG A 85 -9.34 -2.04 17.45
N GLY A 86 -8.45 -2.08 16.45
CA GLY A 86 -7.58 -3.21 16.19
C GLY A 86 -8.32 -4.47 15.77
N GLU A 87 -9.42 -4.32 15.04
CA GLU A 87 -10.29 -5.40 14.57
C GLU A 87 -10.21 -5.52 13.04
N ILE A 88 -10.48 -6.72 12.52
CA ILE A 88 -10.46 -7.03 11.08
C ILE A 88 -11.85 -7.50 10.65
N LEU A 89 -12.29 -7.06 9.48
CA LEU A 89 -13.55 -7.49 8.88
C LEU A 89 -13.59 -9.01 8.67
N GLU A 90 -14.75 -9.61 8.93
CA GLU A 90 -14.98 -11.02 8.62
C GLU A 90 -14.91 -11.27 7.11
N GLN A 91 -15.56 -10.43 6.31
CA GLN A 91 -15.44 -10.44 4.86
C GLN A 91 -14.40 -9.38 4.45
N PRO A 92 -13.17 -9.77 4.09
CA PRO A 92 -12.13 -8.82 3.75
C PRO A 92 -12.41 -8.13 2.40
N ALA A 93 -11.89 -6.92 2.26
CA ALA A 93 -11.74 -6.31 0.93
C ALA A 93 -10.37 -6.75 0.38
N LEU A 94 -10.37 -7.39 -0.80
CA LEU A 94 -9.18 -7.93 -1.42
C LEU A 94 -8.94 -7.31 -2.79
N LEU A 95 -7.67 -6.98 -3.08
CA LEU A 95 -7.21 -6.67 -4.43
C LEU A 95 -6.25 -7.77 -4.86
N VAL A 96 -6.55 -8.40 -6.00
CA VAL A 96 -5.79 -9.56 -6.48
C VAL A 96 -5.22 -9.29 -7.86
N ASN A 97 -3.96 -9.64 -8.04
CA ASN A 97 -3.23 -9.51 -9.29
C ASN A 97 -2.44 -10.78 -9.59
N LEU A 98 -2.25 -11.05 -10.87
CA LEU A 98 -1.38 -12.10 -11.40
C LEU A 98 -0.31 -11.46 -12.30
N PRO A 99 0.71 -10.79 -11.72
CA PRO A 99 1.64 -9.95 -12.48
C PRO A 99 2.37 -10.72 -13.59
N SER A 100 2.61 -12.01 -13.42
CA SER A 100 3.26 -12.86 -14.41
C SER A 100 2.44 -13.10 -15.69
N ILE A 101 1.17 -12.76 -15.72
CA ILE A 101 0.35 -12.76 -16.94
C ILE A 101 0.78 -11.61 -17.88
N LEU A 102 1.09 -10.45 -17.28
CA LEU A 102 1.55 -9.28 -18.04
C LEU A 102 3.07 -9.30 -18.28
N ASP A 103 3.82 -9.85 -17.34
CA ASP A 103 5.28 -9.98 -17.43
C ASP A 103 5.73 -11.43 -17.12
N PRO A 104 5.78 -12.29 -18.13
CA PRO A 104 6.23 -13.68 -17.95
C PRO A 104 7.67 -13.83 -17.48
N SER A 105 8.48 -12.76 -17.51
CA SER A 105 9.85 -12.79 -17.02
C SER A 105 9.95 -12.87 -15.47
N MET A 106 8.85 -12.61 -14.77
CA MET A 106 8.80 -12.66 -13.30
C MET A 106 8.88 -14.08 -12.72
N THR A 107 8.72 -15.12 -13.55
CA THR A 107 8.76 -16.53 -13.11
C THR A 107 9.55 -17.40 -14.07
N ASN A 108 9.81 -18.66 -13.66
CA ASN A 108 10.16 -19.70 -14.59
C ASN A 108 8.90 -20.10 -15.40
N LYS A 109 9.09 -20.81 -16.52
CA LYS A 109 8.04 -21.10 -17.53
C LYS A 109 6.79 -21.86 -17.02
N SER A 110 6.86 -22.48 -15.83
CA SER A 110 5.79 -23.36 -15.31
C SER A 110 4.98 -22.76 -14.17
N ASP A 111 5.49 -21.71 -13.55
CA ASP A 111 4.86 -21.13 -12.36
C ASP A 111 4.34 -19.72 -12.63
N HIS A 112 3.54 -19.20 -11.73
CA HIS A 112 2.99 -17.85 -11.80
C HIS A 112 3.17 -17.11 -10.48
N VAL A 113 3.19 -15.79 -10.55
CA VAL A 113 3.14 -14.91 -9.37
C VAL A 113 1.68 -14.58 -9.10
N PHE A 114 1.28 -14.80 -7.86
CA PHE A 114 0.00 -14.37 -7.30
C PHE A 114 0.26 -13.31 -6.23
N SER A 115 -0.48 -12.22 -6.29
CA SER A 115 -0.40 -11.12 -5.33
C SER A 115 -1.79 -10.77 -4.83
N LEU A 116 -1.99 -10.79 -3.52
CA LEU A 116 -3.25 -10.44 -2.86
C LEU A 116 -2.98 -9.37 -1.82
N GLU A 117 -3.67 -8.26 -1.89
CA GLU A 117 -3.69 -7.22 -0.89
C GLU A 117 -5.00 -7.28 -0.11
N ALA A 118 -4.91 -7.34 1.21
CA ALA A 118 -6.06 -7.31 2.12
C ALA A 118 -6.11 -5.97 2.83
N LEU A 119 -7.24 -5.26 2.68
CA LEU A 119 -7.49 -3.97 3.31
C LEU A 119 -8.16 -4.13 4.68
N PHE A 120 -8.15 -3.06 5.47
CA PHE A 120 -8.69 -3.01 6.84
C PHE A 120 -8.00 -3.98 7.80
N THR A 121 -6.68 -4.11 7.64
CA THR A 121 -5.81 -4.96 8.45
C THR A 121 -4.89 -4.08 9.31
N PRO A 122 -5.36 -3.58 10.48
CA PRO A 122 -4.70 -2.53 11.23
C PRO A 122 -3.37 -2.97 11.85
N PHE A 123 -2.40 -2.05 11.95
CA PHE A 123 -1.16 -2.26 12.67
C PHE A 123 -1.41 -2.71 14.12
N SER A 124 -2.39 -2.08 14.78
CA SER A 124 -2.79 -2.35 16.16
C SER A 124 -3.71 -3.58 16.32
N PHE A 125 -3.65 -4.55 15.40
CA PHE A 125 -4.49 -5.74 15.45
C PHE A 125 -4.43 -6.43 16.82
N LYS A 126 -5.60 -6.64 17.46
CA LYS A 126 -5.70 -7.14 18.84
C LYS A 126 -5.06 -8.50 19.07
N ASN A 127 -5.15 -9.40 18.07
CA ASN A 127 -4.59 -10.74 18.16
C ASN A 127 -3.10 -10.80 17.77
N GLY A 128 -2.52 -9.64 17.37
CA GLY A 128 -1.14 -9.54 16.89
C GLY A 128 -0.92 -10.19 15.51
N TRP A 129 0.26 -9.93 14.95
CA TRP A 129 0.64 -10.35 13.60
C TRP A 129 1.63 -11.54 13.58
N THR A 130 1.72 -12.29 14.67
CA THR A 130 2.64 -13.45 14.77
C THR A 130 2.03 -14.74 14.20
N SER A 131 0.71 -14.79 14.01
CA SER A 131 -0.01 -15.94 13.49
C SER A 131 -0.35 -15.75 12.02
N ASN A 132 -0.29 -16.83 11.23
CA ASN A 132 -0.76 -16.87 9.84
C ASN A 132 -2.28 -17.15 9.72
N ALA A 133 -3.06 -17.05 10.79
CA ALA A 133 -4.49 -17.35 10.76
C ALA A 133 -5.25 -16.41 9.81
N GLU A 134 -5.06 -15.10 9.94
CA GLU A 134 -5.69 -14.12 9.07
C GLU A 134 -5.22 -14.23 7.61
N PRO A 135 -3.91 -14.30 7.30
CA PRO A 135 -3.46 -14.51 5.93
C PRO A 135 -4.04 -15.77 5.28
N LYS A 136 -4.13 -16.89 6.00
CA LYS A 136 -4.78 -18.10 5.48
C LYS A 136 -6.26 -17.89 5.22
N ARG A 137 -6.97 -17.22 6.12
CA ARG A 137 -8.39 -16.89 5.94
C ARG A 137 -8.62 -16.05 4.69
N TRP A 138 -7.73 -15.11 4.36
CA TRP A 138 -7.85 -14.32 3.12
C TRP A 138 -7.63 -15.17 1.86
N LEU A 139 -6.69 -16.10 1.89
CA LEU A 139 -6.51 -17.07 0.79
C LEU A 139 -7.74 -17.97 0.64
N ASP A 140 -8.32 -18.45 1.76
CA ASP A 140 -9.54 -19.26 1.75
C ASP A 140 -10.74 -18.45 1.18
N LYS A 141 -10.87 -17.17 1.54
CA LYS A 141 -11.90 -16.28 0.97
C LYS A 141 -11.71 -16.04 -0.52
N TYR A 142 -10.49 -15.93 -0.99
CA TYR A 142 -10.24 -15.89 -2.44
C TYR A 142 -10.58 -17.23 -3.11
N ALA A 143 -10.28 -18.36 -2.46
CA ALA A 143 -10.59 -19.69 -2.99
C ALA A 143 -12.11 -19.93 -3.18
N GLU A 144 -12.98 -19.23 -2.44
CA GLU A 144 -14.44 -19.32 -2.60
C GLU A 144 -14.93 -18.81 -3.96
N ILE A 145 -14.19 -17.92 -4.64
CA ILE A 145 -14.59 -17.28 -5.90
C ILE A 145 -13.93 -17.90 -7.14
N VAL A 146 -13.02 -18.84 -6.95
CA VAL A 146 -12.36 -19.58 -8.03
C VAL A 146 -12.73 -21.05 -8.01
N GLU A 147 -12.44 -21.79 -9.10
CA GLU A 147 -12.62 -23.26 -9.14
C GLU A 147 -11.73 -23.94 -8.08
N PRO A 148 -12.11 -25.14 -7.61
CA PRO A 148 -11.31 -25.93 -6.68
C PRO A 148 -9.89 -26.17 -7.18
N GLY A 149 -8.92 -26.24 -6.25
CA GLY A 149 -7.51 -26.53 -6.55
C GLY A 149 -6.59 -25.31 -6.41
N PHE A 150 -7.12 -24.10 -6.19
CA PHE A 150 -6.28 -22.92 -6.00
C PHE A 150 -5.33 -23.08 -4.80
N ILE A 151 -5.84 -23.48 -3.64
CA ILE A 151 -5.01 -23.65 -2.43
C ILE A 151 -3.91 -24.69 -2.67
N ASP A 152 -4.22 -25.79 -3.34
CA ASP A 152 -3.26 -26.85 -3.67
C ASP A 152 -2.20 -26.41 -4.69
N SER A 153 -2.52 -25.37 -5.48
CA SER A 153 -1.57 -24.79 -6.43
C SER A 153 -0.53 -23.89 -5.79
N ILE A 154 -0.71 -23.48 -4.53
CA ILE A 154 0.23 -22.61 -3.81
C ILE A 154 1.45 -23.42 -3.42
N ALA A 155 2.57 -23.19 -4.10
CA ALA A 155 3.82 -23.89 -3.82
C ALA A 155 4.63 -23.21 -2.71
N ASP A 156 4.53 -21.88 -2.60
CA ASP A 156 5.17 -21.07 -1.57
C ASP A 156 4.48 -19.72 -1.45
N TRP A 157 4.47 -19.13 -0.27
CA TRP A 157 3.89 -17.82 -0.05
C TRP A 157 4.46 -17.12 1.19
N ARG A 158 4.38 -15.80 1.19
CA ARG A 158 4.68 -14.95 2.34
C ARG A 158 3.58 -13.92 2.53
N CYS A 159 3.40 -13.48 3.77
CA CYS A 159 2.57 -12.32 4.07
C CYS A 159 3.45 -11.19 4.64
N VAL A 160 3.23 -9.98 4.14
CA VAL A 160 3.76 -8.75 4.69
C VAL A 160 2.61 -8.04 5.37
N THR A 161 2.65 -7.95 6.69
CA THR A 161 1.65 -7.29 7.54
C THR A 161 2.07 -5.86 7.88
N PRO A 162 1.20 -5.02 8.47
CA PRO A 162 1.62 -3.70 8.93
C PRO A 162 2.80 -3.74 9.91
N ALA A 163 2.92 -4.79 10.74
CA ALA A 163 4.08 -4.97 11.61
C ALA A 163 5.38 -5.20 10.81
N ASN A 164 5.31 -5.99 9.73
CA ASN A 164 6.45 -6.18 8.83
C ASN A 164 6.79 -4.90 8.07
N TYR A 165 5.79 -4.12 7.65
CA TYR A 165 6.08 -2.82 7.03
C TYR A 165 6.83 -1.89 7.98
N GLU A 166 6.57 -1.94 9.27
CA GLU A 166 7.36 -1.17 10.25
C GLU A 166 8.78 -1.70 10.40
N THR A 167 8.95 -3.01 10.59
CA THR A 167 10.26 -3.61 10.89
C THR A 167 11.17 -3.69 9.69
N ASP A 168 10.66 -4.11 8.54
CA ASP A 168 11.44 -4.48 7.37
C ASP A 168 11.57 -3.32 6.36
N PHE A 169 10.57 -2.43 6.33
CA PHE A 169 10.52 -1.29 5.40
C PHE A 169 10.62 0.07 6.10
N PHE A 170 10.77 0.09 7.42
CA PHE A 170 10.91 1.32 8.22
C PHE A 170 9.74 2.31 8.02
N LEU A 171 8.53 1.79 7.84
CA LEU A 171 7.31 2.57 7.76
C LEU A 171 6.67 2.64 9.15
N PRO A 172 6.73 3.77 9.86
CA PRO A 172 6.22 3.86 11.22
C PRO A 172 4.77 3.41 11.33
N LYS A 173 4.49 2.50 12.25
CA LYS A 173 3.18 1.83 12.39
C LYS A 173 2.68 1.20 11.09
N GLY A 174 3.57 0.75 10.23
CA GLY A 174 3.22 0.16 8.94
C GLY A 174 2.53 1.11 7.95
N HIS A 175 2.55 2.44 8.19
CA HIS A 175 1.82 3.39 7.37
C HIS A 175 2.65 3.90 6.19
N ALA A 176 2.23 3.57 4.98
CA ALA A 176 2.77 4.13 3.75
C ALA A 176 2.22 5.55 3.53
N THR A 177 2.91 6.56 4.09
CA THR A 177 2.49 7.96 4.02
C THR A 177 2.42 8.43 2.56
N SER A 178 1.24 8.83 2.11
CA SER A 178 1.02 9.46 0.80
C SER A 178 0.55 10.91 0.95
N PHE A 179 0.94 11.76 0.00
CA PHE A 179 0.47 13.14 -0.05
C PHE A 179 -1.03 13.17 -0.39
N ALA A 180 -1.84 13.70 0.52
CA ALA A 180 -3.30 13.69 0.41
C ALA A 180 -3.90 15.06 0.00
N GLY A 181 -3.07 16.09 -0.14
CA GLY A 181 -3.58 17.47 -0.31
C GLY A 181 -4.07 17.84 -1.72
N GLY A 182 -3.87 16.98 -2.71
CA GLY A 182 -4.26 17.24 -4.10
C GLY A 182 -3.59 18.47 -4.74
N PRO A 183 -3.96 18.82 -5.99
CA PRO A 183 -3.38 19.95 -6.71
C PRO A 183 -3.62 21.31 -6.04
N LEU A 184 -4.77 21.49 -5.36
CA LEU A 184 -5.10 22.75 -4.69
C LEU A 184 -4.13 23.02 -3.52
N ALA A 185 -3.77 22.02 -2.73
CA ALA A 185 -2.80 22.17 -1.66
C ALA A 185 -1.40 22.55 -2.19
N ALA A 186 -1.02 22.01 -3.35
CA ALA A 186 0.22 22.38 -4.03
C ALA A 186 0.17 23.84 -4.55
N LEU A 187 -0.96 24.27 -5.11
CA LEU A 187 -1.17 25.64 -5.58
C LEU A 187 -1.09 26.63 -4.42
N LEU A 188 -1.79 26.34 -3.33
CA LEU A 188 -1.83 27.19 -2.13
C LEU A 188 -0.56 27.12 -1.28
N ASN A 189 0.37 26.21 -1.62
CA ASN A 189 1.62 26.00 -0.88
C ASN A 189 1.41 25.77 0.62
N SER A 190 0.34 25.06 0.97
CA SER A 190 -0.10 24.84 2.36
C SER A 190 0.91 24.05 3.21
N GLN A 191 1.77 23.27 2.55
CA GLN A 191 2.84 22.48 3.16
C GLN A 191 4.09 22.57 2.28
N PRO A 192 4.88 23.65 2.39
CA PRO A 192 6.01 23.92 1.48
C PRO A 192 7.01 22.79 1.39
N GLU A 193 7.31 22.13 2.51
CA GLU A 193 8.23 21.01 2.57
C GLU A 193 7.73 19.78 1.78
N LEU A 194 6.40 19.65 1.57
CA LEU A 194 5.82 18.57 0.79
C LEU A 194 5.49 18.99 -0.65
N THR A 195 5.13 20.26 -0.88
CA THR A 195 4.66 20.74 -2.18
C THR A 195 5.75 21.41 -3.00
N ARG A 196 6.81 21.92 -2.35
CA ARG A 196 7.98 22.55 -2.97
C ARG A 196 9.28 21.80 -2.72
N TYR A 197 9.20 20.66 -2.02
CA TYR A 197 10.32 19.76 -1.71
C TYR A 197 11.42 20.38 -0.84
N ARG A 198 11.42 21.69 -0.64
CA ARG A 198 12.39 22.43 0.17
C ARG A 198 11.96 22.46 1.62
N THR A 199 12.86 22.11 2.52
CA THR A 199 12.66 22.33 3.95
C THR A 199 13.29 23.67 4.37
N PRO A 200 12.94 24.20 5.58
CA PRO A 200 13.64 25.38 6.13
C PRO A 200 15.07 25.07 6.59
N ILE A 201 15.56 23.86 6.35
CA ILE A 201 16.94 23.44 6.66
C ILE A 201 17.73 23.46 5.36
N GLU A 202 18.81 24.21 5.33
CA GLU A 202 19.69 24.31 4.18
C GLU A 202 20.20 22.91 3.78
N GLY A 203 20.12 22.60 2.48
CA GLY A 203 20.58 21.31 1.93
C GLY A 203 19.64 20.13 2.18
N LEU A 204 18.56 20.28 2.99
CA LEU A 204 17.59 19.20 3.22
C LEU A 204 16.36 19.36 2.33
N PHE A 205 16.09 18.35 1.51
CA PHE A 205 14.93 18.27 0.64
C PHE A 205 14.13 17.00 0.97
N LEU A 206 12.82 17.04 0.77
CA LEU A 206 11.95 15.87 0.87
C LEU A 206 11.50 15.42 -0.52
N THR A 207 11.30 14.11 -0.69
CA THR A 207 10.74 13.51 -1.90
C THR A 207 10.03 12.20 -1.56
N GLY A 208 9.48 11.54 -2.57
CA GLY A 208 8.78 10.26 -2.44
C GLY A 208 7.28 10.43 -2.23
N ALA A 209 6.59 9.36 -1.83
CA ALA A 209 5.14 9.30 -1.75
C ALA A 209 4.51 10.36 -0.84
N ALA A 210 5.21 10.78 0.22
CA ALA A 210 4.73 11.81 1.13
C ALA A 210 4.74 13.23 0.55
N THR A 211 5.35 13.45 -0.64
CA THR A 211 5.41 14.76 -1.29
C THR A 211 4.53 14.80 -2.54
N PHE A 212 4.12 16.00 -2.96
CA PHE A 212 3.31 16.19 -4.17
C PHE A 212 4.02 15.56 -5.41
N PRO A 213 3.32 14.87 -6.31
CA PRO A 213 1.87 14.65 -6.36
C PRO A 213 1.37 13.42 -5.59
N GLY A 214 2.17 12.80 -4.74
CA GLY A 214 1.79 11.65 -3.93
C GLY A 214 2.36 10.33 -4.43
N ALA A 215 1.82 9.24 -3.92
CA ALA A 215 2.21 7.89 -4.29
C ALA A 215 1.92 7.60 -5.77
N GLY A 216 2.77 6.80 -6.38
CA GLY A 216 2.63 6.33 -7.76
C GLY A 216 3.97 5.92 -8.37
N VAL A 217 3.90 5.10 -9.40
CA VAL A 217 5.09 4.53 -10.07
C VAL A 217 5.73 5.46 -11.12
N TRP A 218 5.17 6.63 -11.33
CA TRP A 218 5.63 7.61 -12.33
C TRP A 218 6.90 8.40 -11.93
N GLY A 219 7.36 8.29 -10.69
CA GLY A 219 8.57 8.97 -10.21
C GLY A 219 8.50 10.51 -10.18
N ALA A 220 7.29 11.10 -10.28
CA ALA A 220 7.10 12.55 -10.41
C ALA A 220 7.68 13.35 -9.24
N SER A 221 7.49 12.88 -8.01
CA SER A 221 8.05 13.53 -6.81
C SER A 221 9.57 13.60 -6.87
N GLY A 222 10.24 12.50 -7.27
CA GLY A 222 11.69 12.45 -7.42
C GLY A 222 12.20 13.41 -8.50
N LYS A 223 11.55 13.43 -9.68
CA LYS A 223 11.87 14.35 -10.77
C LYS A 223 11.74 15.82 -10.33
N ASN A 224 10.63 16.17 -9.68
CA ASN A 224 10.37 17.52 -9.25
C ASN A 224 11.35 17.96 -8.14
N ALA A 225 11.68 17.08 -7.21
CA ALA A 225 12.68 17.35 -6.18
C ALA A 225 14.07 17.60 -6.83
N ALA A 226 14.48 16.78 -7.79
CA ALA A 226 15.73 16.96 -8.52
C ALA A 226 15.76 18.31 -9.25
N ILE A 227 14.70 18.69 -9.97
CA ILE A 227 14.59 20.00 -10.61
C ILE A 227 14.72 21.12 -9.56
N THR A 228 14.07 20.99 -8.41
CA THR A 228 14.13 21.98 -7.33
C THR A 228 15.55 22.13 -6.74
N ILE A 229 16.29 21.03 -6.63
CA ILE A 229 17.69 21.03 -6.15
C ILE A 229 18.62 21.71 -7.16
N LEU A 230 18.41 21.43 -8.46
CA LEU A 230 19.27 21.93 -9.54
C LEU A 230 18.95 23.38 -9.94
N ALA A 231 17.75 23.85 -9.67
CA ALA A 231 17.35 25.26 -9.87
C ALA A 231 17.94 26.12 -8.75
N LYS A 232 19.22 26.50 -8.90
CA LYS A 232 19.94 27.47 -8.04
C LYS A 232 19.74 28.89 -8.54
#